data_11511c2f473e1051938075a21a69d138
#
_entry.id   11511c2f473e1051938075a21a69d138
#
_cell.length_a   1.000
_cell.length_b   1.000
_cell.length_c   1.000
_cell.angle_alpha   90.00
_cell.angle_beta   90.00
_cell.angle_gamma   90.00
#
_symmetry.space_group_name_H-M   'P 1'
#
loop_
_entity.id
_entity.type
_entity.pdbx_description
1 polymer ?
#
loop_
_entity_poly.entity_id
_entity_poly.type
_entity_poly.pdbx_seq_one_letter_code
_entity_poly.pdbx_strand_id
1 'polypeptide(L)'
;MSNFFEKSDLSRSEAENIISDTLQKCDDGELYLENSKSESILLDDNKIKNSSYNSDLGFGFRAISDEVVAYSHSNEISKNSLKQSSENLKSTLKSVKGTYNHEIPKSNKKYYENINPIEQKSLNEKIKILNEVNNYLRSKNDNIKQVTANFLGEQKSVEIIRSGGETLTCLLYTSPSPRD
;
A
#
# COMPACT_ATOMS: atom_id res chain seq x y z
N MET A 1 -1.95 13.40 -1.96
CA MET A 1 -1.28 12.49 -1.01
C MET A 1 -2.34 11.89 -0.14
N SER A 2 -2.38 10.58 0.04
CA SER A 2 -3.26 9.96 1.02
C SER A 2 -2.83 10.46 2.39
N ASN A 3 -3.75 11.07 3.12
CA ASN A 3 -3.50 11.44 4.49
C ASN A 3 -3.88 10.23 5.36
N PHE A 4 -2.90 9.41 5.72
CA PHE A 4 -3.08 8.19 6.52
C PHE A 4 -3.70 8.46 7.90
N PHE A 5 -3.57 9.68 8.38
CA PHE A 5 -4.04 10.10 9.70
C PHE A 5 -5.41 10.81 9.68
N GLU A 6 -6.00 11.07 8.50
CA GLU A 6 -7.22 11.88 8.36
C GLU A 6 -8.44 11.27 9.07
N LYS A 7 -8.52 9.93 9.09
CA LYS A 7 -9.63 9.18 9.71
C LYS A 7 -9.22 8.47 11.00
N SER A 8 -8.06 8.81 11.53
CA SER A 8 -7.47 8.19 12.72
C SER A 8 -7.59 9.12 13.93
N ASP A 9 -7.59 8.56 15.12
CA ASP A 9 -7.41 9.28 16.40
C ASP A 9 -5.94 9.65 16.66
N LEU A 10 -5.05 9.29 15.72
CA LEU A 10 -3.61 9.52 15.76
C LEU A 10 -3.25 10.67 14.82
N SER A 11 -2.68 11.75 15.33
CA SER A 11 -2.10 12.81 14.50
C SER A 11 -0.69 12.43 14.01
N ARG A 12 -0.27 13.04 12.90
CA ARG A 12 1.09 12.87 12.36
C ARG A 12 2.17 13.17 13.41
N SER A 13 2.06 14.28 14.11
CA SER A 13 3.03 14.68 15.13
C SER A 13 3.11 13.70 16.30
N GLU A 14 1.97 13.13 16.71
CA GLU A 14 1.96 12.07 17.73
C GLU A 14 2.63 10.79 17.22
N ALA A 15 2.41 10.41 15.97
CA ALA A 15 3.09 9.26 15.35
C ALA A 15 4.62 9.49 15.31
N GLU A 16 5.06 10.65 14.86
CA GLU A 16 6.49 11.02 14.81
C GLU A 16 7.14 10.99 16.20
N ASN A 17 6.43 11.46 17.23
CA ASN A 17 6.92 11.38 18.61
C ASN A 17 7.05 9.93 19.10
N ILE A 18 6.07 9.07 18.84
CA ILE A 18 6.12 7.64 19.22
C ILE A 18 7.26 6.94 18.46
N ILE A 19 7.44 7.23 17.17
CA ILE A 19 8.54 6.67 16.37
C ILE A 19 9.89 7.11 16.94
N SER A 20 10.09 8.41 17.17
CA SER A 20 11.33 8.96 17.70
C SER A 20 11.69 8.36 19.06
N ASP A 21 10.71 8.25 19.97
CA ASP A 21 10.91 7.64 21.29
C ASP A 21 11.21 6.13 21.20
N THR A 22 10.61 5.44 20.23
CA THR A 22 10.85 3.99 20.04
C THR A 22 12.23 3.73 19.47
N LEU A 23 12.66 4.53 18.48
CA LEU A 23 13.88 4.33 17.73
C LEU A 23 15.11 5.03 18.36
N GLN A 24 14.98 5.74 19.47
CA GLN A 24 16.05 6.52 20.08
C GLN A 24 17.33 5.72 20.38
N LYS A 25 17.20 4.42 20.61
CA LYS A 25 18.32 3.50 20.94
C LYS A 25 18.50 2.42 19.88
N CYS A 26 18.00 2.64 18.68
CA CYS A 26 18.09 1.72 17.56
C CYS A 26 19.10 2.24 16.53
N ASP A 27 19.69 1.34 15.76
CA ASP A 27 20.59 1.70 14.65
C ASP A 27 19.82 2.17 13.43
N ASP A 28 18.65 1.57 13.17
CA ASP A 28 17.74 1.93 12.09
C ASP A 28 16.30 1.57 12.47
N GLY A 29 15.34 2.16 11.79
CA GLY A 29 13.94 1.82 11.95
C GLY A 29 13.02 2.78 11.21
N GLU A 30 11.81 2.28 10.99
CA GLU A 30 10.80 3.01 10.22
C GLU A 30 9.39 2.58 10.54
N LEU A 31 8.46 3.51 10.46
CA LEU A 31 7.05 3.24 10.33
C LEU A 31 6.67 3.26 8.85
N TYR A 32 6.25 2.12 8.33
CA TYR A 32 5.71 1.93 6.99
C TYR A 32 4.19 1.97 7.04
N LEU A 33 3.57 2.90 6.36
CA LEU A 33 2.13 3.04 6.22
C LEU A 33 1.72 2.66 4.80
N GLU A 34 0.69 1.83 4.66
CA GLU A 34 0.18 1.39 3.36
C GLU A 34 -1.34 1.52 3.30
N ASN A 35 -1.82 2.02 2.16
CA ASN A 35 -3.21 1.93 1.73
C ASN A 35 -3.21 1.35 0.33
N SER A 36 -3.73 0.14 0.19
CA SER A 36 -3.88 -0.54 -1.09
C SER A 36 -5.34 -0.71 -1.45
N LYS A 37 -5.64 -0.52 -2.73
CA LYS A 37 -6.96 -0.76 -3.33
C LYS A 37 -6.76 -1.65 -4.54
N SER A 38 -7.57 -2.68 -4.67
CA SER A 38 -7.54 -3.57 -5.82
C SER A 38 -8.94 -3.87 -6.32
N GLU A 39 -9.08 -3.99 -7.63
CA GLU A 39 -10.31 -4.36 -8.30
C GLU A 39 -10.04 -5.46 -9.31
N SER A 40 -10.94 -6.43 -9.38
CA SER A 40 -10.92 -7.50 -10.38
C SER A 40 -12.32 -7.71 -10.91
N ILE A 41 -12.47 -7.78 -12.25
CA ILE A 41 -13.73 -8.08 -12.92
C ILE A 41 -13.43 -9.15 -13.97
N LEU A 42 -14.02 -10.32 -13.80
CA LEU A 42 -13.88 -11.46 -14.72
C LEU A 42 -15.13 -11.60 -15.58
N LEU A 43 -14.97 -11.45 -16.88
CA LEU A 43 -15.96 -11.83 -17.88
C LEU A 43 -15.56 -13.17 -18.49
N ASP A 44 -16.48 -14.11 -18.51
CA ASP A 44 -16.32 -15.39 -19.17
C ASP A 44 -17.59 -15.71 -19.95
N ASP A 45 -17.42 -15.93 -21.24
CA ASP A 45 -18.47 -16.28 -22.20
C ASP A 45 -19.72 -15.40 -22.08
N ASN A 46 -19.56 -14.10 -22.31
CA ASN A 46 -20.59 -13.04 -22.25
C ASN A 46 -21.22 -12.80 -20.87
N LYS A 47 -20.67 -13.39 -19.78
CA LYS A 47 -21.20 -13.23 -18.44
C LYS A 47 -20.14 -12.76 -17.48
N ILE A 48 -20.48 -11.82 -16.62
CA ILE A 48 -19.64 -11.48 -15.49
C ILE A 48 -19.71 -12.61 -14.46
N LYS A 49 -18.60 -13.27 -14.23
CA LYS A 49 -18.48 -14.39 -13.28
C LYS A 49 -18.09 -13.92 -11.90
N ASN A 50 -17.23 -12.91 -11.83
CA ASN A 50 -16.78 -12.34 -10.57
C ASN A 50 -16.53 -10.85 -10.72
N SER A 51 -16.80 -10.12 -9.66
CA SER A 51 -16.40 -8.72 -9.48
C SER A 51 -16.05 -8.52 -8.02
N SER A 52 -14.83 -8.11 -7.74
CA SER A 52 -14.34 -7.87 -6.38
C SER A 52 -13.63 -6.53 -6.31
N TYR A 53 -13.80 -5.86 -5.18
CA TYR A 53 -13.08 -4.66 -4.79
C TYR A 53 -12.59 -4.84 -3.36
N ASN A 54 -11.29 -4.67 -3.14
CA ASN A 54 -10.67 -4.75 -1.84
C ASN A 54 -9.98 -3.43 -1.51
N SER A 55 -10.00 -3.07 -0.24
CA SER A 55 -9.30 -1.88 0.27
C SER A 55 -8.69 -2.23 1.61
N ASP A 56 -7.37 -2.21 1.68
CA ASP A 56 -6.59 -2.55 2.86
C ASP A 56 -5.80 -1.31 3.31
N LEU A 57 -5.83 -1.08 4.62
CA LEU A 57 -5.12 0.01 5.30
C LEU A 57 -4.38 -0.58 6.49
N GLY A 58 -3.14 -0.18 6.68
CA GLY A 58 -2.38 -0.65 7.83
C GLY A 58 -1.00 -0.03 7.92
N PHE A 59 -0.25 -0.50 8.92
CA PHE A 59 1.14 -0.13 9.09
C PHE A 59 2.01 -1.32 9.52
N GLY A 60 3.30 -1.21 9.21
CA GLY A 60 4.37 -2.04 9.77
C GLY A 60 5.38 -1.13 10.48
N PHE A 61 5.76 -1.49 11.69
CA PHE A 61 6.77 -0.79 12.46
C PHE A 61 7.98 -1.70 12.66
N ARG A 62 9.12 -1.26 12.16
CA ARG A 62 10.40 -2.00 12.22
C ARG A 62 11.43 -1.21 12.99
N ALA A 63 12.21 -1.90 13.79
CA ALA A 63 13.37 -1.35 14.49
C ALA A 63 14.53 -2.34 14.47
N ILE A 64 15.75 -1.84 14.30
CA ILE A 64 16.98 -2.63 14.23
C ILE A 64 17.94 -2.10 15.29
N SER A 65 18.51 -3.02 16.06
CA SER A 65 19.60 -2.72 16.99
C SER A 65 20.61 -3.86 16.94
N ASP A 66 21.84 -3.54 16.53
CA ASP A 66 22.89 -4.54 16.32
C ASP A 66 22.39 -5.61 15.31
N GLU A 67 22.44 -6.87 15.62
CA GLU A 67 21.95 -7.96 14.76
C GLU A 67 20.48 -8.32 15.01
N VAL A 68 19.77 -7.61 15.89
CA VAL A 68 18.38 -7.90 16.25
C VAL A 68 17.43 -7.00 15.47
N VAL A 69 16.47 -7.64 14.79
CA VAL A 69 15.37 -6.97 14.09
C VAL A 69 14.07 -7.24 14.84
N ALA A 70 13.39 -6.16 15.25
CA ALA A 70 12.05 -6.21 15.81
C ALA A 70 11.04 -5.69 14.77
N TYR A 71 9.90 -6.36 14.68
CA TYR A 71 8.83 -5.98 13.76
C TYR A 71 7.46 -6.17 14.40
N SER A 72 6.57 -5.21 14.20
CA SER A 72 5.17 -5.28 14.58
C SER A 72 4.30 -4.65 13.49
N HIS A 73 3.07 -5.11 13.33
CA HIS A 73 2.14 -4.56 12.34
C HIS A 73 0.71 -4.50 12.87
N SER A 74 -0.11 -3.68 12.21
CA SER A 74 -1.54 -3.61 12.47
C SER A 74 -2.28 -3.19 11.20
N ASN A 75 -3.51 -3.70 11.04
CA ASN A 75 -4.45 -3.24 10.00
C ASN A 75 -5.24 -2.01 10.44
N GLU A 76 -4.97 -1.48 11.62
CA GLU A 76 -5.61 -0.29 12.16
C GLU A 76 -4.55 0.76 12.46
N ILE A 77 -4.71 1.95 11.86
CA ILE A 77 -3.88 3.12 12.16
C ILE A 77 -4.57 3.90 13.27
N SER A 78 -4.25 3.56 14.52
CA SER A 78 -4.75 4.23 15.72
C SER A 78 -3.62 4.50 16.71
N LYS A 79 -3.86 5.43 17.62
CA LYS A 79 -2.90 5.76 18.67
C LYS A 79 -2.60 4.55 19.57
N ASN A 80 -3.62 3.75 19.84
CA ASN A 80 -3.47 2.56 20.68
C ASN A 80 -2.64 1.48 19.98
N SER A 81 -2.95 1.17 18.71
CA SER A 81 -2.24 0.14 17.94
C SER A 81 -0.77 0.52 17.71
N LEU A 82 -0.46 1.81 17.46
CA LEU A 82 0.92 2.25 17.32
C LEU A 82 1.70 2.21 18.63
N LYS A 83 1.10 2.59 19.77
CA LYS A 83 1.72 2.45 21.09
C LYS A 83 2.02 1.00 21.45
N GLN A 84 1.06 0.11 21.22
CA GLN A 84 1.25 -1.32 21.47
C GLN A 84 2.38 -1.90 20.61
N SER A 85 2.44 -1.53 19.35
CA SER A 85 3.53 -1.90 18.45
C SER A 85 4.88 -1.37 18.95
N SER A 86 4.94 -0.11 19.41
CA SER A 86 6.13 0.47 20.03
C SER A 86 6.60 -0.34 21.26
N GLU A 87 5.68 -0.71 22.14
CA GLU A 87 5.98 -1.53 23.33
C GLU A 87 6.51 -2.91 22.96
N ASN A 88 5.93 -3.54 21.94
CA ASN A 88 6.39 -4.83 21.41
C ASN A 88 7.83 -4.73 20.89
N LEU A 89 8.15 -3.72 20.08
CA LEU A 89 9.51 -3.49 19.60
C LEU A 89 10.48 -3.26 20.73
N LYS A 90 10.17 -2.36 21.66
CA LYS A 90 11.01 -2.07 22.85
C LYS A 90 11.24 -3.30 23.70
N SER A 91 10.23 -4.17 23.85
CA SER A 91 10.37 -5.41 24.60
C SER A 91 11.33 -6.39 23.95
N THR A 92 11.31 -6.48 22.61
CA THR A 92 12.20 -7.34 21.85
C THR A 92 13.64 -6.84 21.87
N LEU A 93 13.86 -5.52 21.88
CA LEU A 93 15.18 -4.89 21.81
C LEU A 93 15.79 -4.57 23.20
N LYS A 94 15.17 -5.01 24.31
CA LYS A 94 15.61 -4.67 25.68
C LYS A 94 17.08 -4.94 25.98
N SER A 95 17.67 -5.93 25.36
CA SER A 95 19.05 -6.40 25.65
C SER A 95 20.10 -5.77 24.74
N VAL A 96 19.70 -4.99 23.75
CA VAL A 96 20.57 -4.51 22.67
C VAL A 96 20.58 -2.98 22.67
N LYS A 97 21.73 -2.38 22.42
CA LYS A 97 21.89 -0.93 22.30
C LYS A 97 22.48 -0.61 20.93
N GLY A 98 21.69 0.00 20.09
CA GLY A 98 22.16 0.58 18.82
C GLY A 98 22.59 2.03 18.98
N THR A 99 23.36 2.50 18.03
CA THR A 99 23.73 3.91 17.85
C THR A 99 23.24 4.37 16.49
N TYR A 100 22.18 5.16 16.46
CA TYR A 100 21.68 5.76 15.21
C TYR A 100 22.73 6.69 14.62
N ASN A 101 23.17 6.41 13.40
CA ASN A 101 24.24 7.16 12.76
C ASN A 101 24.12 7.26 11.23
N HIS A 102 22.91 7.38 10.69
CA HIS A 102 22.73 7.48 9.24
C HIS A 102 22.12 8.83 8.82
N GLU A 103 22.87 9.59 8.04
CA GLU A 103 22.32 10.62 7.17
C GLU A 103 21.68 9.94 5.96
N ILE A 104 20.36 10.03 5.85
CA ILE A 104 19.61 9.48 4.73
C ILE A 104 19.51 10.52 3.63
N PRO A 105 19.88 10.20 2.37
CA PRO A 105 19.74 11.14 1.28
C PRO A 105 18.26 11.49 1.07
N LYS A 106 17.94 12.79 1.15
CA LYS A 106 16.61 13.33 0.87
C LYS A 106 16.29 13.16 -0.61
N SER A 107 15.56 12.12 -0.97
CA SER A 107 15.01 11.98 -2.32
C SER A 107 13.58 11.53 -2.27
N ASN A 108 12.67 12.48 -2.31
CA ASN A 108 11.26 12.21 -2.49
C ASN A 108 10.87 12.66 -3.91
N LYS A 109 11.12 11.82 -4.91
CA LYS A 109 10.72 12.09 -6.29
C LYS A 109 9.28 11.65 -6.51
N LYS A 110 8.44 12.58 -6.91
CA LYS A 110 7.07 12.29 -7.32
C LYS A 110 7.09 11.72 -8.74
N TYR A 111 6.86 10.41 -8.88
CA TYR A 111 6.84 9.74 -10.18
C TYR A 111 5.43 9.70 -10.81
N TYR A 112 4.37 9.75 -10.00
CA TYR A 112 2.98 9.64 -10.44
C TYR A 112 2.13 10.77 -9.86
N GLU A 113 1.09 11.14 -10.60
CA GLU A 113 0.07 12.05 -10.09
C GLU A 113 -0.80 11.34 -9.04
N ASN A 114 -1.35 12.12 -8.10
CA ASN A 114 -2.21 11.57 -7.04
C ASN A 114 -3.63 11.32 -7.57
N ILE A 115 -3.74 10.45 -8.55
CA ILE A 115 -5.00 10.05 -9.17
C ILE A 115 -5.23 8.57 -8.88
N ASN A 116 -6.46 8.21 -8.50
CA ASN A 116 -6.83 6.81 -8.39
C ASN A 116 -7.36 6.30 -9.73
N PRO A 117 -6.61 5.51 -10.49
CA PRO A 117 -7.04 5.04 -11.81
C PRO A 117 -8.25 4.09 -11.72
N ILE A 118 -8.40 3.39 -10.60
CA ILE A 118 -9.51 2.45 -10.39
C ILE A 118 -10.85 3.20 -10.29
N GLU A 119 -10.86 4.36 -9.65
CA GLU A 119 -12.08 5.14 -9.41
C GLU A 119 -12.46 6.07 -10.57
N GLN A 120 -11.62 6.20 -11.61
CA GLN A 120 -11.90 7.06 -12.76
C GLN A 120 -13.06 6.57 -13.63
N LYS A 121 -13.33 5.27 -13.63
CA LYS A 121 -14.44 4.67 -14.39
C LYS A 121 -15.35 3.90 -13.44
N SER A 122 -16.63 4.04 -13.66
CA SER A 122 -17.64 3.25 -12.95
C SER A 122 -17.53 1.76 -13.30
N LEU A 123 -18.07 0.89 -12.44
CA LEU A 123 -18.13 -0.55 -12.68
C LEU A 123 -18.82 -0.85 -14.05
N ASN A 124 -19.90 -0.14 -14.36
CA ASN A 124 -20.64 -0.34 -15.61
C ASN A 124 -19.81 0.02 -16.86
N GLU A 125 -19.00 1.07 -16.80
CA GLU A 125 -18.09 1.43 -17.90
C GLU A 125 -17.01 0.38 -18.11
N LYS A 126 -16.45 -0.19 -17.03
CA LYS A 126 -15.46 -1.27 -17.09
C LYS A 126 -16.06 -2.55 -17.68
N ILE A 127 -17.27 -2.91 -17.24
CA ILE A 127 -18.03 -4.05 -17.81
C ILE A 127 -18.30 -3.82 -19.30
N LYS A 128 -18.65 -2.59 -19.71
CA LYS A 128 -18.83 -2.25 -21.12
C LYS A 128 -17.57 -2.50 -21.93
N ILE A 129 -16.40 -2.08 -21.43
CA ILE A 129 -15.10 -2.34 -22.08
C ILE A 129 -14.87 -3.84 -22.25
N LEU A 130 -15.10 -4.64 -21.21
CA LEU A 130 -14.94 -6.10 -21.28
C LEU A 130 -15.87 -6.73 -22.31
N ASN A 131 -17.12 -6.28 -22.40
CA ASN A 131 -18.06 -6.75 -23.42
C ASN A 131 -17.64 -6.32 -24.84
N GLU A 132 -17.11 -5.12 -25.02
CA GLU A 132 -16.57 -4.66 -26.29
C GLU A 132 -15.39 -5.53 -26.74
N VAL A 133 -14.47 -5.85 -25.85
CA VAL A 133 -13.35 -6.78 -26.10
C VAL A 133 -13.87 -8.16 -26.51
N ASN A 134 -14.81 -8.73 -25.76
CA ASN A 134 -15.42 -10.03 -26.05
C ASN A 134 -16.07 -10.03 -27.46
N ASN A 135 -16.87 -9.02 -27.77
CA ASN A 135 -17.54 -8.90 -29.06
C ASN A 135 -16.54 -8.72 -30.23
N TYR A 136 -15.51 -7.90 -30.00
CA TYR A 136 -14.45 -7.70 -30.97
C TYR A 136 -13.72 -9.01 -31.30
N LEU A 137 -13.31 -9.77 -30.28
CA LEU A 137 -12.64 -11.05 -30.49
C LEU A 137 -13.51 -12.04 -31.26
N ARG A 138 -14.77 -12.19 -30.90
CA ARG A 138 -15.73 -13.07 -31.62
C ARG A 138 -15.96 -12.66 -33.05
N SER A 139 -15.94 -11.35 -33.34
CA SER A 139 -16.09 -10.86 -34.72
C SER A 139 -14.89 -11.14 -35.64
N LYS A 140 -13.74 -11.53 -35.08
CA LYS A 140 -12.53 -11.81 -35.86
C LYS A 140 -12.51 -13.21 -36.47
N ASN A 141 -13.15 -14.18 -35.84
CA ASN A 141 -13.17 -15.54 -36.36
C ASN A 141 -14.35 -16.34 -35.74
N ASP A 142 -15.17 -16.91 -36.57
CA ASP A 142 -16.35 -17.73 -36.19
C ASP A 142 -16.00 -18.99 -35.39
N ASN A 143 -14.72 -19.40 -35.44
CA ASN A 143 -14.21 -20.53 -34.67
C ASN A 143 -13.94 -20.19 -33.21
N ILE A 144 -13.99 -18.90 -32.82
CA ILE A 144 -13.85 -18.50 -31.40
C ILE A 144 -15.13 -18.87 -30.66
N LYS A 145 -15.08 -19.93 -29.86
CA LYS A 145 -16.23 -20.45 -29.13
C LYS A 145 -16.37 -19.86 -27.73
N GLN A 146 -15.26 -19.53 -27.09
CA GLN A 146 -15.24 -18.96 -25.75
C GLN A 146 -14.24 -17.81 -25.67
N VAL A 147 -14.59 -16.77 -24.94
CA VAL A 147 -13.73 -15.62 -24.63
C VAL A 147 -13.77 -15.39 -23.13
N THR A 148 -12.60 -15.37 -22.53
CA THR A 148 -12.40 -14.97 -21.14
C THR A 148 -11.60 -13.67 -21.12
N ALA A 149 -12.12 -12.64 -20.46
CA ALA A 149 -11.46 -11.36 -20.33
C ALA A 149 -11.46 -10.94 -18.84
N ASN A 150 -10.35 -10.41 -18.37
CA ASN A 150 -10.20 -9.96 -16.99
C ASN A 150 -9.74 -8.51 -16.97
N PHE A 151 -10.41 -7.70 -16.15
CA PHE A 151 -9.97 -6.36 -15.78
C PHE A 151 -9.35 -6.44 -14.38
N LEU A 152 -8.10 -6.01 -14.26
CA LEU A 152 -7.38 -5.94 -13.00
C LEU A 152 -6.88 -4.51 -12.82
N GLY A 153 -7.06 -3.96 -11.62
CA GLY A 153 -6.52 -2.66 -11.25
C GLY A 153 -6.01 -2.69 -9.83
N GLU A 154 -4.86 -2.08 -9.59
CA GLU A 154 -4.32 -1.90 -8.25
C GLU A 154 -3.80 -0.47 -8.09
N GLN A 155 -4.05 0.11 -6.94
CA GLN A 155 -3.45 1.35 -6.48
C GLN A 155 -2.88 1.14 -5.10
N LYS A 156 -1.63 1.52 -4.88
CA LYS A 156 -0.96 1.45 -3.60
C LYS A 156 -0.37 2.81 -3.25
N SER A 157 -0.75 3.33 -2.10
CA SER A 157 -0.14 4.51 -1.49
C SER A 157 0.70 4.08 -0.31
N VAL A 158 1.94 4.52 -0.28
CA VAL A 158 2.90 4.20 0.77
C VAL A 158 3.45 5.49 1.36
N GLU A 159 3.61 5.50 2.67
CA GLU A 159 4.34 6.52 3.38
C GLU A 159 5.31 5.85 4.37
N ILE A 160 6.56 6.28 4.40
CA ILE A 160 7.57 5.79 5.32
C ILE A 160 8.02 6.97 6.18
N ILE A 161 7.88 6.82 7.49
CA ILE A 161 8.34 7.80 8.48
C ILE A 161 9.51 7.19 9.24
N ARG A 162 10.65 7.85 9.18
CA ARG A 162 11.87 7.42 9.85
C ARG A 162 12.15 8.20 11.13
N SER A 163 13.07 7.70 11.92
CA SER A 163 13.64 8.45 13.04
C SER A 163 14.21 9.77 12.57
N GLY A 164 13.84 10.90 13.21
CA GLY A 164 14.22 12.24 12.79
C GLY A 164 13.18 12.97 11.94
N GLY A 165 12.00 12.36 11.68
CA GLY A 165 10.88 13.00 10.99
C GLY A 165 11.01 13.03 9.46
N GLU A 166 11.98 12.32 8.89
CA GLU A 166 12.05 12.16 7.43
C GLU A 166 10.88 11.33 6.93
N THR A 167 10.18 11.87 5.94
CA THR A 167 9.02 11.23 5.34
C THR A 167 9.28 10.96 3.87
N LEU A 168 9.14 9.70 3.46
CA LEU A 168 9.16 9.29 2.06
C LEU A 168 7.73 8.86 1.68
N THR A 169 7.23 9.37 0.57
CA THR A 169 5.92 9.00 0.04
C THR A 169 6.06 8.41 -1.35
N CYS A 170 5.38 7.31 -1.61
CA CYS A 170 5.34 6.67 -2.90
C CYS A 170 3.89 6.34 -3.28
N LEU A 171 3.56 6.54 -4.55
CA LEU A 171 2.31 6.12 -5.15
C LEU A 171 2.66 5.15 -6.27
N LEU A 172 2.09 3.96 -6.21
CA LEU A 172 2.30 2.91 -7.20
C LEU A 172 0.97 2.57 -7.86
N TYR A 173 0.99 2.47 -9.18
CA TYR A 173 -0.08 1.87 -9.96
C TYR A 173 0.44 0.66 -10.68
N THR A 174 -0.35 -0.41 -10.69
CA THR A 174 -0.17 -1.48 -11.66
C THR A 174 -1.36 -1.44 -12.60
N SER A 175 -1.10 -1.06 -13.84
CA SER A 175 -1.98 -1.36 -14.96
C SER A 175 -1.40 -2.56 -15.68
N PRO A 176 -2.19 -3.59 -16.03
CA PRO A 176 -1.67 -4.66 -16.85
C PRO A 176 -1.21 -4.03 -18.17
N SER A 177 0.12 -4.05 -18.39
CA SER A 177 0.67 -3.77 -19.71
C SER A 177 0.29 -4.95 -20.60
N PRO A 178 -0.23 -4.71 -21.82
CA PRO A 178 -0.31 -5.78 -22.80
C PRO A 178 1.13 -6.30 -22.98
N ARG A 179 1.35 -7.57 -22.72
CA ARG A 179 2.59 -8.22 -23.12
C ARG A 179 2.52 -8.40 -24.63
N ASP A 180 3.51 -7.85 -25.31
CA ASP A 180 3.79 -8.13 -26.72
C ASP A 180 4.04 -9.61 -26.94
#